data_a117555b984315f417ef0fbc89b28357
#
_entry.id   a117555b984315f417ef0fbc89b28357
#
_cell.length_a   1.000
_cell.length_b   1.000
_cell.length_c   1.000
_cell.angle_alpha   90.00
_cell.angle_beta   90.00
_cell.angle_gamma   90.00
#
_symmetry.space_group_name_H-M   'P 1'
#
loop_
_entity.id
_entity.type
_entity.pdbx_description
1 polymer ?
#
loop_
_entity_poly.entity_id
_entity_poly.type
_entity_poly.pdbx_seq_one_letter_code
_entity_poly.pdbx_strand_id
1 'polypeptide(L)'
;MGFLDHSTNNIIIDAVLTDKGRELLALNNGSFRIQHYAFGDDEVDYTLIKKFGRTVGKEKIEKNTPVFEAQTSSILALKYALTTLADPNLIALPYLSLSTTIAQVTQTDNSTATIEQKAESSELSAIQQAQLAESYYEIHLDKRFLNLVNSTQTPKGIPNSNIVIYEMSSTSSGVSGNILSKLDLEFSRVSGGSTKTQFQTNGIVQTVVRVVGASTGASISFEVSVKYS
;
A
#
# COMPACT_ATOMS: atom_id res chain seq x y z
N MET A 1 -3.65 -13.74 -16.26
CA MET A 1 -3.30 -15.18 -16.43
C MET A 1 -2.34 -15.54 -15.31
N GLY A 2 -2.74 -16.43 -14.41
CA GLY A 2 -1.82 -16.98 -13.42
C GLY A 2 -0.77 -17.83 -14.14
N PHE A 3 0.50 -17.66 -13.80
CA PHE A 3 1.55 -18.58 -14.20
C PHE A 3 1.30 -19.89 -13.44
N LEU A 4 0.96 -20.93 -14.17
CA LEU A 4 1.05 -22.29 -13.63
C LEU A 4 2.53 -22.66 -13.65
N ASP A 5 3.15 -22.69 -12.50
CA ASP A 5 4.45 -23.28 -12.32
C ASP A 5 4.36 -24.77 -12.71
N HIS A 6 5.34 -25.26 -13.46
CA HIS A 6 5.47 -26.68 -13.80
C HIS A 6 5.89 -27.56 -12.60
N SER A 7 5.82 -27.04 -11.39
CA SER A 7 5.98 -27.85 -10.20
C SER A 7 4.82 -28.85 -10.08
N THR A 8 5.09 -30.02 -9.55
CA THR A 8 4.20 -31.18 -9.43
C THR A 8 2.99 -30.94 -8.49
N ASN A 9 2.41 -29.76 -8.48
CA ASN A 9 1.25 -29.44 -7.66
C ASN A 9 -0.01 -30.03 -8.31
N ASN A 10 -0.70 -30.89 -7.59
CA ASN A 10 -2.00 -31.37 -8.00
C ASN A 10 -3.00 -30.20 -8.01
N ILE A 11 -3.62 -29.97 -9.15
CA ILE A 11 -4.73 -29.02 -9.27
C ILE A 11 -6.00 -29.77 -8.86
N ILE A 12 -6.58 -29.35 -7.75
CA ILE A 12 -7.88 -29.87 -7.29
C ILE A 12 -8.95 -28.93 -7.82
N ILE A 13 -9.89 -29.49 -8.60
CA ILE A 13 -11.02 -28.74 -9.15
C ILE A 13 -12.27 -29.24 -8.47
N ASP A 14 -12.99 -28.37 -7.81
CA ASP A 14 -14.34 -28.63 -7.30
C ASP A 14 -15.34 -28.04 -8.29
N ALA A 15 -16.31 -28.87 -8.69
CA ALA A 15 -17.29 -28.49 -9.68
C ALA A 15 -18.71 -28.65 -9.13
N VAL A 16 -19.44 -27.54 -9.13
CA VAL A 16 -20.87 -27.53 -8.79
C VAL A 16 -21.69 -27.80 -10.03
N LEU A 17 -22.42 -28.91 -10.05
CA LEU A 17 -23.26 -29.26 -11.18
C LEU A 17 -24.52 -28.38 -11.22
N THR A 18 -24.92 -27.98 -12.41
CA THR A 18 -26.24 -27.37 -12.67
C THR A 18 -27.35 -28.36 -12.41
N ASP A 19 -28.59 -27.89 -12.29
CA ASP A 19 -29.77 -28.78 -12.09
C ASP A 19 -29.85 -29.83 -13.19
N LYS A 20 -29.59 -29.46 -14.42
CA LYS A 20 -29.56 -30.40 -15.56
C LYS A 20 -28.42 -31.41 -15.43
N GLY A 21 -27.26 -31.01 -14.96
CA GLY A 21 -26.14 -31.92 -14.72
C GLY A 21 -26.47 -32.94 -13.63
N ARG A 22 -27.12 -32.51 -12.55
CA ARG A 22 -27.60 -33.39 -11.46
C ARG A 22 -28.65 -34.36 -11.92
N GLU A 23 -29.63 -33.92 -12.75
CA GLU A 23 -30.65 -34.80 -13.36
C GLU A 23 -30.01 -35.89 -14.19
N LEU A 24 -29.06 -35.54 -15.09
CA LEU A 24 -28.38 -36.50 -15.94
C LEU A 24 -27.50 -37.47 -15.15
N LEU A 25 -26.87 -37.02 -14.06
CA LEU A 25 -26.12 -37.89 -13.17
C LEU A 25 -27.04 -38.87 -12.41
N ALA A 26 -28.22 -38.41 -11.96
CA ALA A 26 -29.20 -39.24 -11.26
C ALA A 26 -29.82 -40.34 -12.15
N LEU A 27 -29.92 -40.12 -13.45
CA LEU A 27 -30.40 -41.11 -14.41
C LEU A 27 -29.52 -42.36 -14.49
N ASN A 28 -28.26 -42.27 -14.13
CA ASN A 28 -27.25 -43.34 -14.09
C ASN A 28 -27.24 -44.26 -15.33
N ASN A 29 -27.57 -43.70 -16.52
CA ASN A 29 -27.68 -44.44 -17.78
C ASN A 29 -26.50 -44.10 -18.73
N GLY A 30 -25.41 -43.49 -18.22
CA GLY A 30 -24.29 -43.06 -18.99
C GLY A 30 -24.50 -41.75 -19.75
N SER A 31 -25.65 -41.10 -19.61
CA SER A 31 -25.95 -39.82 -20.26
C SER A 31 -25.12 -38.64 -19.69
N PHE A 32 -24.69 -38.75 -18.43
CA PHE A 32 -23.76 -37.79 -17.83
C PHE A 32 -22.31 -38.18 -18.19
N ARG A 33 -21.79 -37.54 -19.21
CA ARG A 33 -20.40 -37.74 -19.63
C ARG A 33 -19.77 -36.37 -19.97
N ILE A 34 -18.77 -35.97 -19.21
CA ILE A 34 -17.99 -34.79 -19.53
C ILE A 34 -17.02 -35.17 -20.65
N GLN A 35 -17.23 -34.63 -21.83
CA GLN A 35 -16.35 -34.87 -23.00
C GLN A 35 -15.26 -33.80 -23.14
N HIS A 36 -15.59 -32.56 -22.77
CA HIS A 36 -14.69 -31.42 -22.84
C HIS A 36 -14.97 -30.49 -21.67
N TYR A 37 -13.94 -29.84 -21.20
CA TYR A 37 -14.04 -28.74 -20.24
C TYR A 37 -13.17 -27.59 -20.69
N ALA A 38 -13.54 -26.39 -20.32
CA ALA A 38 -12.76 -25.20 -20.56
C ALA A 38 -12.76 -24.35 -19.28
N PHE A 39 -11.62 -23.73 -19.03
CA PHE A 39 -11.49 -22.75 -17.97
C PHE A 39 -11.51 -21.36 -18.57
N GLY A 40 -12.25 -20.48 -17.96
CA GLY A 40 -12.30 -19.06 -18.30
C GLY A 40 -11.92 -18.24 -17.10
N ASP A 41 -11.45 -17.04 -17.33
CA ASP A 41 -11.17 -16.03 -16.33
C ASP A 41 -12.31 -15.01 -16.40
N ASP A 42 -12.90 -14.66 -15.25
CA ASP A 42 -14.02 -13.71 -15.18
C ASP A 42 -13.61 -12.30 -15.63
N GLU A 43 -12.31 -11.99 -15.56
CA GLU A 43 -11.77 -10.71 -16.00
C GLU A 43 -11.56 -10.62 -17.52
N VAL A 44 -11.67 -11.73 -18.24
CA VAL A 44 -11.44 -11.79 -19.68
C VAL A 44 -12.75 -11.76 -20.45
N ASP A 45 -12.93 -10.75 -21.28
CA ASP A 45 -14.09 -10.66 -22.19
C ASP A 45 -13.97 -11.59 -23.39
N TYR A 46 -14.43 -12.82 -23.26
CA TYR A 46 -14.47 -13.80 -24.33
C TYR A 46 -15.47 -13.48 -25.45
N THR A 47 -16.37 -12.50 -25.27
CA THR A 47 -17.33 -12.09 -26.32
C THR A 47 -16.60 -11.46 -27.51
N LEU A 48 -15.37 -10.98 -27.32
CA LEU A 48 -14.52 -10.46 -28.38
C LEU A 48 -14.22 -11.52 -29.47
N ILE A 49 -14.15 -12.80 -29.08
CA ILE A 49 -13.97 -13.90 -30.06
C ILE A 49 -15.20 -14.01 -30.97
N LYS A 50 -16.41 -13.87 -30.39
CA LYS A 50 -17.66 -13.91 -31.18
C LYS A 50 -17.79 -12.70 -32.09
N LYS A 51 -17.37 -11.51 -31.64
CA LYS A 51 -17.49 -10.24 -32.37
C LYS A 51 -16.48 -10.10 -33.51
N PHE A 52 -15.25 -10.55 -33.33
CA PHE A 52 -14.14 -10.30 -34.27
C PHE A 52 -13.57 -11.58 -34.93
N GLY A 53 -14.13 -12.74 -34.63
CA GLY A 53 -13.60 -14.02 -35.05
C GLY A 53 -12.43 -14.50 -34.18
N ARG A 54 -12.07 -15.80 -34.37
CA ARG A 54 -11.11 -16.47 -33.46
C ARG A 54 -9.72 -15.81 -33.42
N THR A 55 -9.16 -15.47 -34.57
CA THR A 55 -7.80 -14.94 -34.66
C THR A 55 -7.71 -13.52 -34.09
N VAL A 56 -8.53 -12.62 -34.60
CA VAL A 56 -8.54 -11.21 -34.16
C VAL A 56 -9.07 -11.04 -32.74
N GLY A 57 -10.08 -11.84 -32.37
CA GLY A 57 -10.62 -11.84 -30.99
C GLY A 57 -9.57 -12.28 -29.97
N LYS A 58 -8.78 -13.33 -30.27
CA LYS A 58 -7.68 -13.77 -29.41
C LYS A 58 -6.61 -12.67 -29.24
N GLU A 59 -6.19 -12.05 -30.34
CA GLU A 59 -5.22 -10.95 -30.30
C GLU A 59 -5.72 -9.75 -29.45
N LYS A 60 -7.00 -9.43 -29.57
CA LYS A 60 -7.61 -8.35 -28.76
C LYS A 60 -7.66 -8.71 -27.27
N ILE A 61 -7.97 -9.96 -26.94
CA ILE A 61 -7.91 -10.43 -25.55
C ILE A 61 -6.50 -10.32 -25.01
N GLU A 62 -5.49 -10.82 -25.74
CA GLU A 62 -4.09 -10.75 -25.32
C GLU A 62 -3.60 -9.31 -25.08
N LYS A 63 -4.00 -8.37 -25.94
CA LYS A 63 -3.59 -6.97 -25.83
C LYS A 63 -4.34 -6.17 -24.76
N ASN A 64 -5.58 -6.55 -24.45
CA ASN A 64 -6.42 -5.80 -23.51
C ASN A 64 -6.51 -6.43 -22.12
N THR A 65 -6.05 -7.67 -21.97
CA THR A 65 -6.00 -8.31 -20.64
C THR A 65 -4.77 -7.81 -19.90
N PRO A 66 -4.92 -7.18 -18.72
CA PRO A 66 -3.78 -6.77 -17.92
C PRO A 66 -2.99 -7.99 -17.48
N VAL A 67 -1.67 -7.95 -17.67
CA VAL A 67 -0.77 -9.00 -17.19
C VAL A 67 -0.34 -8.62 -15.78
N PHE A 68 -0.79 -9.37 -14.80
CA PHE A 68 -0.31 -9.25 -13.42
C PHE A 68 0.98 -10.07 -13.28
N GLU A 69 2.10 -9.42 -13.49
CA GLU A 69 3.40 -10.01 -13.21
C GLU A 69 3.79 -9.77 -11.77
N ALA A 70 4.40 -10.77 -11.13
CA ALA A 70 5.03 -10.57 -9.84
C ALA A 70 6.16 -9.55 -10.01
N GLN A 71 6.04 -8.41 -9.36
CA GLN A 71 7.08 -7.38 -9.39
C GLN A 71 8.26 -7.86 -8.58
N THR A 72 9.33 -8.25 -9.25
CA THR A 72 10.57 -8.72 -8.62
C THR A 72 11.53 -7.59 -8.29
N SER A 73 11.32 -6.40 -8.86
CA SER A 73 12.11 -5.21 -8.53
C SER A 73 11.78 -4.74 -7.12
N SER A 74 12.79 -4.69 -6.24
CA SER A 74 12.66 -4.21 -4.86
C SER A 74 12.11 -2.79 -4.74
N ILE A 75 12.18 -1.99 -5.82
CA ILE A 75 11.69 -0.61 -5.87
C ILE A 75 10.21 -0.56 -6.23
N LEU A 76 9.76 -1.46 -7.12
CA LEU A 76 8.40 -1.51 -7.63
C LEU A 76 7.56 -2.60 -6.95
N ALA A 77 8.21 -3.51 -6.21
CA ALA A 77 7.51 -4.55 -5.48
C ALA A 77 6.57 -3.95 -4.42
N LEU A 78 5.50 -4.65 -4.14
CA LEU A 78 4.59 -4.28 -3.06
C LEU A 78 5.35 -4.30 -1.73
N LYS A 79 5.65 -3.13 -1.18
CA LYS A 79 6.41 -2.99 0.06
C LYS A 79 5.62 -3.37 1.30
N TYR A 80 4.32 -3.18 1.23
CA TYR A 80 3.44 -3.36 2.36
C TYR A 80 2.59 -4.60 2.12
N ALA A 81 2.84 -5.64 2.90
CA ALA A 81 1.98 -6.81 2.89
C ALA A 81 0.61 -6.47 3.52
N LEU A 82 -0.41 -7.19 3.10
CA LEU A 82 -1.68 -7.15 3.81
C LEU A 82 -1.44 -7.65 5.24
N THR A 83 -1.87 -6.89 6.22
CA THR A 83 -1.76 -7.29 7.62
C THR A 83 -2.69 -8.45 7.90
N THR A 84 -2.14 -9.57 8.34
CA THR A 84 -2.93 -10.67 8.86
C THR A 84 -3.15 -10.41 10.34
N LEU A 85 -4.39 -10.14 10.72
CA LEU A 85 -4.76 -9.96 12.10
C LEU A 85 -5.04 -11.32 12.75
N ALA A 86 -4.49 -11.54 13.93
CA ALA A 86 -4.71 -12.79 14.66
C ALA A 86 -6.14 -12.89 15.21
N ASP A 87 -6.82 -11.75 15.38
CA ASP A 87 -8.20 -11.69 15.84
C ASP A 87 -9.14 -11.38 14.65
N PRO A 88 -9.94 -12.37 14.19
CA PRO A 88 -10.90 -12.17 13.10
C PRO A 88 -12.08 -11.26 13.48
N ASN A 89 -12.27 -10.97 14.77
CA ASN A 89 -13.34 -10.11 15.27
C ASN A 89 -12.90 -8.65 15.44
N LEU A 90 -11.76 -8.28 14.87
CA LEU A 90 -11.31 -6.90 14.92
C LEU A 90 -12.32 -5.99 14.20
N ILE A 91 -12.87 -5.04 14.95
CA ILE A 91 -13.96 -4.16 14.49
C ILE A 91 -13.47 -2.80 13.98
N ALA A 92 -12.20 -2.47 14.17
CA ALA A 92 -11.64 -1.19 13.78
C ALA A 92 -10.26 -1.33 13.15
N LEU A 93 -10.02 -0.56 12.08
CA LEU A 93 -8.72 -0.45 11.44
C LEU A 93 -7.99 0.81 11.93
N PRO A 94 -6.65 0.77 12.05
CA PRO A 94 -5.88 1.94 12.44
C PRO A 94 -5.79 2.96 11.30
N TYR A 95 -5.76 4.22 11.67
CA TYR A 95 -5.46 5.34 10.78
C TYR A 95 -4.45 6.28 11.41
N LEU A 96 -3.75 7.05 10.60
CA LEU A 96 -2.81 8.06 11.07
C LEU A 96 -3.46 9.43 11.07
N SER A 97 -3.21 10.21 12.11
CA SER A 97 -3.66 11.59 12.23
C SER A 97 -2.50 12.50 12.64
N LEU A 98 -2.49 13.71 12.09
CA LEU A 98 -1.58 14.76 12.51
C LEU A 98 -2.19 15.46 13.73
N SER A 99 -1.48 15.45 14.86
CA SER A 99 -1.97 16.05 16.12
C SER A 99 -1.47 17.45 16.36
N THR A 100 -0.47 17.92 15.59
CA THR A 100 0.14 19.26 15.73
C THR A 100 -0.02 20.07 14.46
N THR A 101 -0.15 21.39 14.60
CA THR A 101 -0.03 22.32 13.47
C THR A 101 1.44 22.46 13.10
N ILE A 102 1.79 22.21 11.84
CA ILE A 102 3.17 22.31 11.37
C ILE A 102 3.51 23.77 11.15
N ALA A 103 4.51 24.27 11.87
CA ALA A 103 5.05 25.58 11.65
C ALA A 103 5.90 25.62 10.36
N GLN A 104 6.11 26.81 9.82
CA GLN A 104 6.97 26.99 8.66
C GLN A 104 8.42 26.71 9.05
N VAL A 105 9.11 25.87 8.27
CA VAL A 105 10.55 25.60 8.44
C VAL A 105 11.35 26.78 7.89
N THR A 106 12.22 27.37 8.71
CA THR A 106 13.09 28.48 8.33
C THR A 106 14.57 28.08 8.39
N GLN A 107 15.46 29.02 8.21
CA GLN A 107 16.91 28.77 8.35
C GLN A 107 17.32 28.50 9.79
N THR A 108 16.65 29.14 10.73
CA THR A 108 16.97 29.13 12.16
C THR A 108 16.04 28.22 12.95
N ASP A 109 14.80 27.99 12.45
CA ASP A 109 13.78 27.31 13.19
C ASP A 109 13.37 26.01 12.48
N ASN A 110 13.54 24.90 13.20
CA ASN A 110 13.01 23.61 12.80
C ASN A 110 11.49 23.58 13.06
N SER A 111 10.80 22.70 12.36
CA SER A 111 9.40 22.46 12.60
C SER A 111 9.18 21.03 13.08
N THR A 112 8.26 20.87 14.00
CA THR A 112 7.90 19.56 14.56
C THR A 112 6.52 19.14 14.08
N ALA A 113 6.33 17.82 13.88
CA ALA A 113 5.06 17.21 13.61
C ALA A 113 4.90 15.95 14.46
N THR A 114 3.79 15.84 15.15
CA THR A 114 3.43 14.63 15.88
C THR A 114 2.34 13.89 15.14
N ILE A 115 2.63 12.67 14.74
CA ILE A 115 1.69 11.74 14.10
C ILE A 115 1.17 10.79 15.18
N GLU A 116 -0.12 10.64 15.25
CA GLU A 116 -0.77 9.69 16.13
C GLU A 116 -1.46 8.61 15.31
N GLN A 117 -1.14 7.37 15.60
CA GLN A 117 -1.91 6.24 15.10
C GLN A 117 -3.12 6.04 16.02
N LYS A 118 -4.30 6.03 15.44
CA LYS A 118 -5.57 5.90 16.16
C LYS A 118 -6.39 4.75 15.58
N ALA A 119 -7.28 4.21 16.42
CA ALA A 119 -8.37 3.35 15.99
C ALA A 119 -9.71 4.06 16.24
N GLU A 120 -10.70 3.83 15.38
CA GLU A 120 -12.01 4.47 15.53
C GLU A 120 -12.79 3.98 16.76
N SER A 121 -12.55 2.74 17.18
CA SER A 121 -13.21 2.17 18.35
C SER A 121 -12.34 2.25 19.59
N SER A 122 -12.90 2.83 20.68
CA SER A 122 -12.29 2.80 22.00
C SER A 122 -12.48 1.46 22.73
N GLU A 123 -13.23 0.52 22.14
CA GLU A 123 -13.57 -0.78 22.73
C GLU A 123 -12.58 -1.89 22.36
N LEU A 124 -11.47 -1.53 21.72
CA LEU A 124 -10.41 -2.49 21.41
C LEU A 124 -9.82 -3.07 22.69
N SER A 125 -9.71 -4.39 22.73
CA SER A 125 -9.00 -5.08 23.83
C SER A 125 -7.51 -4.71 23.81
N ALA A 126 -6.82 -4.87 24.95
CA ALA A 126 -5.39 -4.60 25.05
C ALA A 126 -4.55 -5.44 24.05
N ILE A 127 -5.00 -6.66 23.76
CA ILE A 127 -4.35 -7.55 22.78
C ILE A 127 -4.48 -6.97 21.36
N GLN A 128 -5.68 -6.53 20.99
CA GLN A 128 -5.95 -5.92 19.69
C GLN A 128 -5.18 -4.61 19.52
N GLN A 129 -5.13 -3.78 20.55
CA GLN A 129 -4.32 -2.55 20.54
C GLN A 129 -2.84 -2.85 20.33
N ALA A 130 -2.28 -3.85 21.02
CA ALA A 130 -0.89 -4.24 20.87
C ALA A 130 -0.57 -4.81 19.48
N GLN A 131 -1.51 -5.53 18.87
CA GLN A 131 -1.34 -6.09 17.52
C GLN A 131 -1.40 -5.02 16.43
N LEU A 132 -2.18 -3.96 16.64
CA LEU A 132 -2.35 -2.87 15.69
C LEU A 132 -1.31 -1.76 15.85
N ALA A 133 -0.68 -1.64 17.02
CA ALA A 133 0.28 -0.58 17.29
C ALA A 133 1.51 -0.71 16.38
N GLU A 134 1.83 0.37 15.67
CA GLU A 134 3.04 0.44 14.85
C GLU A 134 4.28 0.58 15.73
N SER A 135 5.27 -0.27 15.43
CA SER A 135 6.60 -0.16 16.02
C SER A 135 7.52 0.71 15.17
N TYR A 136 7.32 0.73 13.87
CA TYR A 136 8.15 1.45 12.89
C TYR A 136 7.29 2.16 11.86
N TYR A 137 7.81 3.30 11.41
CA TYR A 137 7.22 4.13 10.37
C TYR A 137 8.22 4.41 9.26
N GLU A 138 7.76 4.43 8.02
CA GLU A 138 8.51 4.94 6.88
C GLU A 138 8.09 6.38 6.58
N ILE A 139 9.05 7.30 6.53
CA ILE A 139 8.84 8.70 6.25
C ILE A 139 9.45 9.02 4.89
N HIS A 140 8.60 9.39 3.94
CA HIS A 140 8.99 9.79 2.60
C HIS A 140 9.02 11.30 2.50
N LEU A 141 10.15 11.87 2.13
CA LEU A 141 10.30 13.31 1.94
C LEU A 141 11.26 13.64 0.78
N ASP A 142 11.16 14.87 0.26
CA ASP A 142 12.05 15.35 -0.78
C ASP A 142 13.33 15.92 -0.17
N LYS A 143 14.46 15.21 -0.39
CA LYS A 143 15.79 15.57 0.11
C LYS A 143 16.33 16.93 -0.38
N ARG A 144 15.70 17.51 -1.40
CA ARG A 144 16.10 18.83 -1.90
C ARG A 144 15.71 19.96 -0.95
N PHE A 145 14.62 19.76 -0.20
CA PHE A 145 14.00 20.80 0.61
C PHE A 145 14.06 20.55 2.11
N LEU A 146 13.89 19.31 2.51
CA LEU A 146 13.79 18.90 3.90
C LEU A 146 14.81 17.82 4.28
N ASN A 147 15.29 17.91 5.51
CA ASN A 147 15.95 16.84 6.24
C ASN A 147 15.17 16.50 7.50
N LEU A 148 15.22 15.25 7.92
CA LEU A 148 14.70 14.79 9.19
C LEU A 148 15.84 14.85 10.22
N VAL A 149 15.68 15.67 11.27
CA VAL A 149 16.73 15.96 12.24
C VAL A 149 16.86 14.84 13.28
N ASN A 150 15.73 14.36 13.75
CA ASN A 150 15.67 13.37 14.82
C ASN A 150 15.77 11.91 14.35
N SER A 151 16.16 11.69 13.08
CA SER A 151 16.45 10.36 12.58
C SER A 151 17.89 9.97 12.88
N THR A 152 18.07 8.79 13.46
CA THR A 152 19.40 8.18 13.69
C THR A 152 19.89 7.32 12.53
N GLN A 153 19.00 7.04 11.58
CA GLN A 153 19.31 6.16 10.45
C GLN A 153 19.65 6.94 9.18
N THR A 154 20.52 6.36 8.37
CA THR A 154 20.81 6.89 7.03
C THR A 154 19.60 6.66 6.12
N PRO A 155 19.10 7.73 5.46
CA PRO A 155 17.93 7.58 4.59
C PRO A 155 18.23 6.69 3.39
N LYS A 156 17.25 5.88 3.00
CA LYS A 156 17.29 5.09 1.77
C LYS A 156 16.82 5.94 0.59
N GLY A 157 17.68 6.12 -0.39
CA GLY A 157 17.31 6.84 -1.63
C GLY A 157 16.56 5.95 -2.60
N ILE A 158 15.54 6.50 -3.25
CA ILE A 158 14.90 5.85 -4.40
C ILE A 158 15.71 6.20 -5.66
N PRO A 159 16.23 5.24 -6.44
CA PRO A 159 16.94 5.49 -7.68
C PRO A 159 16.12 6.40 -8.62
N ASN A 160 16.79 7.38 -9.24
CA ASN A 160 16.17 8.36 -10.13
C ASN A 160 15.08 9.24 -9.51
N SER A 161 15.01 9.32 -8.17
CA SER A 161 14.08 10.16 -7.43
C SER A 161 14.81 11.08 -6.46
N ASN A 162 14.21 12.23 -6.17
CA ASN A 162 14.65 13.11 -5.10
C ASN A 162 14.03 12.75 -3.75
N ILE A 163 13.16 11.74 -3.72
CA ILE A 163 12.52 11.25 -2.49
C ILE A 163 13.48 10.32 -1.78
N VAL A 164 13.59 10.51 -0.49
CA VAL A 164 14.29 9.62 0.44
C VAL A 164 13.31 9.06 1.47
N ILE A 165 13.62 7.88 1.95
CA ILE A 165 12.83 7.16 2.94
C ILE A 165 13.67 7.04 4.21
N TYR A 166 13.12 7.53 5.31
CA TYR A 166 13.63 7.32 6.65
C TYR A 166 12.79 6.26 7.36
N GLU A 167 13.42 5.37 8.09
CA GLU A 167 12.74 4.43 9.00
C GLU A 167 12.91 4.93 10.42
N MET A 168 11.81 5.10 11.14
CA MET A 168 11.82 5.57 12.53
C MET A 168 10.95 4.68 13.41
N SER A 169 11.43 4.43 14.63
CA SER A 169 10.64 3.76 15.66
C SER A 169 9.56 4.69 16.19
N SER A 170 8.45 4.14 16.62
CA SER A 170 7.45 4.89 17.38
C SER A 170 8.06 5.46 18.67
N THR A 171 7.69 6.69 19.01
CA THR A 171 8.15 7.36 20.24
C THR A 171 7.46 6.82 21.48
N SER A 172 6.24 6.32 21.34
CA SER A 172 5.50 5.66 22.42
C SER A 172 4.51 4.66 21.84
N SER A 173 4.32 3.54 22.53
CA SER A 173 3.31 2.52 22.26
C SER A 173 2.42 2.33 23.49
N GLY A 174 1.15 1.95 23.27
CA GLY A 174 0.21 1.69 24.35
C GLY A 174 -0.27 2.96 25.04
N VAL A 175 -0.49 4.03 24.30
CA VAL A 175 -0.99 5.32 24.84
C VAL A 175 -2.48 5.22 25.13
N SER A 176 -2.91 5.88 26.19
CA SER A 176 -4.29 5.89 26.71
C SER A 176 -5.35 6.30 25.65
N GLY A 177 -6.48 5.65 25.68
CA GLY A 177 -7.62 5.94 24.82
C GLY A 177 -7.56 5.21 23.48
N ASN A 178 -7.91 5.90 22.41
CA ASN A 178 -7.89 5.37 21.04
C ASN A 178 -6.54 5.53 20.30
N ILE A 179 -5.51 6.03 21.01
CA ILE A 179 -4.17 6.21 20.45
C ILE A 179 -3.37 4.92 20.67
N LEU A 180 -2.89 4.32 19.58
CA LEU A 180 -2.13 3.09 19.58
C LEU A 180 -0.64 3.33 19.66
N SER A 181 -0.13 4.29 18.89
CA SER A 181 1.28 4.69 18.90
C SER A 181 1.44 6.15 18.48
N LYS A 182 2.61 6.73 18.75
CA LYS A 182 2.98 8.10 18.37
C LYS A 182 4.32 8.12 17.69
N LEU A 183 4.48 9.07 16.79
CA LEU A 183 5.73 9.38 16.11
C LEU A 183 5.94 10.91 16.11
N ASP A 184 7.06 11.34 16.66
CA ASP A 184 7.48 12.74 16.63
C ASP A 184 8.53 12.94 15.55
N LEU A 185 8.28 13.89 14.66
CA LEU A 185 9.14 14.25 13.54
C LEU A 185 9.66 15.66 13.74
N GLU A 186 10.93 15.89 13.43
CA GLU A 186 11.55 17.21 13.44
C GLU A 186 12.19 17.48 12.08
N PHE A 187 11.73 18.52 11.40
CA PHE A 187 12.17 18.87 10.06
C PHE A 187 13.07 20.09 10.10
N SER A 188 14.19 20.02 9.37
CA SER A 188 15.05 21.17 9.09
C SER A 188 15.13 21.45 7.60
N ARG A 189 15.43 22.70 7.27
CA ARG A 189 15.64 23.14 5.89
C ARG A 189 16.98 22.66 5.36
N VAL A 190 16.99 22.15 4.13
CA VAL A 190 18.23 21.91 3.39
C VAL A 190 18.80 23.23 2.91
N SER A 191 20.03 23.55 3.32
CA SER A 191 20.69 24.80 2.94
C SER A 191 21.09 24.86 1.46
N GLY A 192 21.04 26.06 0.87
CA GLY A 192 21.69 26.46 -0.40
C GLY A 192 21.26 25.73 -1.68
N GLY A 193 21.43 26.41 -2.79
CA GLY A 193 21.29 25.90 -4.15
C GLY A 193 20.33 26.70 -5.03
N SER A 194 20.83 27.14 -6.19
CA SER A 194 20.09 27.96 -7.19
C SER A 194 18.85 27.22 -7.78
N THR A 195 18.83 25.89 -7.72
CA THR A 195 17.70 25.09 -8.20
C THR A 195 16.41 25.27 -7.38
N LYS A 196 16.54 25.78 -6.15
CA LYS A 196 15.38 25.96 -5.25
C LYS A 196 14.53 27.16 -5.63
N THR A 197 15.10 28.16 -6.29
CA THR A 197 14.37 29.34 -6.74
C THR A 197 13.30 29.01 -7.78
N GLN A 198 13.44 27.92 -8.52
CA GLN A 198 12.47 27.48 -9.51
C GLN A 198 11.18 26.95 -8.88
N PHE A 199 11.25 26.50 -7.61
CA PHE A 199 10.12 25.93 -6.89
C PHE A 199 9.50 26.88 -5.87
N GLN A 200 10.05 28.09 -5.74
CA GLN A 200 9.58 29.08 -4.76
C GLN A 200 8.43 29.92 -5.30
N THR A 201 7.43 30.11 -4.45
CA THR A 201 6.43 31.14 -4.60
C THR A 201 6.57 32.08 -3.41
N ASN A 202 6.90 33.35 -3.63
CA ASN A 202 7.19 34.34 -2.56
C ASN A 202 8.23 33.87 -1.53
N GLY A 203 9.29 33.20 -2.00
CA GLY A 203 10.35 32.68 -1.12
C GLY A 203 9.98 31.44 -0.31
N ILE A 204 8.82 30.84 -0.56
CA ILE A 204 8.33 29.66 0.13
C ILE A 204 8.23 28.50 -0.87
N VAL A 205 8.71 27.33 -0.47
CA VAL A 205 8.51 26.06 -1.16
C VAL A 205 7.52 25.23 -0.35
N GLN A 206 6.49 24.70 -0.98
CA GLN A 206 5.61 23.71 -0.39
C GLN A 206 6.06 22.32 -0.84
N THR A 207 6.24 21.42 0.11
CA THR A 207 6.63 20.04 -0.14
C THR A 207 5.75 19.10 0.66
N VAL A 208 5.52 17.89 0.14
CA VAL A 208 4.69 16.89 0.76
C VAL A 208 5.55 15.89 1.50
N VAL A 209 5.20 15.60 2.73
CA VAL A 209 5.74 14.51 3.52
C VAL A 209 4.67 13.42 3.63
N ARG A 210 5.06 12.19 3.38
CA ARG A 210 4.19 11.03 3.55
C ARG A 210 4.76 10.13 4.64
N VAL A 211 3.92 9.75 5.58
CA VAL A 211 4.24 8.78 6.65
C VAL A 211 3.40 7.55 6.46
N VAL A 212 4.03 6.39 6.58
CA VAL A 212 3.39 5.09 6.40
C VAL A 212 3.78 4.17 7.55
N GLY A 213 2.80 3.53 8.16
CA GLY A 213 3.03 2.47 9.15
C GLY A 213 3.58 1.20 8.48
N ALA A 214 4.66 0.67 9.01
CA ALA A 214 5.37 -0.45 8.39
C ALA A 214 4.58 -1.78 8.45
N SER A 215 3.78 -1.96 9.50
CA SER A 215 3.01 -3.19 9.73
C SER A 215 1.60 -3.10 9.16
N THR A 216 0.89 -1.99 9.42
CA THR A 216 -0.52 -1.83 9.05
C THR A 216 -0.73 -1.21 7.68
N GLY A 217 0.29 -0.53 7.12
CA GLY A 217 0.18 0.22 5.88
C GLY A 217 -0.66 1.49 6.00
N ALA A 218 -1.13 1.84 7.20
CA ALA A 218 -1.83 3.09 7.44
C ALA A 218 -0.95 4.27 7.01
N SER A 219 -1.48 5.22 6.26
CA SER A 219 -0.66 6.31 5.74
C SER A 219 -1.34 7.66 5.86
N ILE A 220 -0.52 8.69 6.02
CA ILE A 220 -0.94 10.09 5.99
C ILE A 220 0.04 10.90 5.14
N SER A 221 -0.47 11.89 4.41
CA SER A 221 0.34 12.86 3.68
C SER A 221 -0.07 14.26 4.12
N PHE A 222 0.93 15.11 4.35
CA PHE A 222 0.71 16.49 4.75
C PHE A 222 1.75 17.42 4.11
N GLU A 223 1.41 18.67 4.01
CA GLU A 223 2.28 19.70 3.42
C GLU A 223 3.15 20.36 4.48
N VAL A 224 4.41 20.61 4.11
CA VAL A 224 5.37 21.37 4.91
C VAL A 224 5.85 22.55 4.09
N SER A 225 5.72 23.75 4.66
CA SER A 225 6.19 24.99 4.06
C SER A 225 7.61 25.28 4.47
N VAL A 226 8.50 25.50 3.52
CA VAL A 226 9.92 25.78 3.73
C VAL A 226 10.26 27.17 3.21
N LYS A 227 10.74 28.06 4.09
CA LYS A 227 11.09 29.43 3.75
C LYS A 227 12.56 29.55 3.39
N TYR A 228 12.86 30.17 2.24
CA TYR A 228 14.22 30.39 1.70
C TYR A 228 14.65 31.84 1.65
N SER A 229 13.76 32.76 1.92
CA SER A 229 14.05 34.19 2.00
C SER A 229 14.03 34.67 3.44
#